data_b1351ad48102cf8ef9ad3a044a5da872
#
_entry.id   b1351ad48102cf8ef9ad3a044a5da872
#
_cell.length_a   1.000
_cell.length_b   1.000
_cell.length_c   1.000
_cell.angle_alpha   90.00
_cell.angle_beta   90.00
_cell.angle_gamma   90.00
#
_symmetry.space_group_name_H-M   'P 1'
#
loop_
_entity.id
_entity.type
_entity.pdbx_description
1 polymer ?
#
loop_
_entity_poly.entity_id
_entity_poly.type
_entity_poly.pdbx_seq_one_letter_code
_entity_poly.pdbx_strand_id
1 'polypeptide(L)'
;MSETKKEEVSDSKQRILAIDVGSGTQDILAWREDLAVENCPKMVLPSATTILAAKIDRARIEGRHLFLSGRTMGGGPCTRAVRRHLGAGLKVFALKGPALTFHDDLEKVKGMGVRIVDSRPRVEGLEEIEMADVNIESIGKALRLFDVALPGLIAVAVQDHGFSPDESNRAFRFKQWLEVLERGHDLDTLLYSPPPPHLTRMKAVTETVPGAWVMDTGAAAILGALLDPWASLRKEEGITIVNIGNEHTVAALYKGTRAWGFYEHHTSLLDPEKLKAHLERFRRGALTNQEVFGDQGHGCQVLPGAKEQSAFEPLTVTGPNRARFQRLGGHMAAPFGDMMLTGCFGLVEALNLKWKRSFRNLKR
;
A
#
# COMPACT_ATOMS: atom_id res chain seq x y z
N MET A 1 -34.45 -45.69 12.07
CA MET A 1 -33.29 -45.26 11.30
C MET A 1 -33.74 -44.06 10.49
N SER A 2 -33.44 -42.89 10.96
CA SER A 2 -33.73 -41.61 10.28
C SER A 2 -32.39 -40.90 10.17
N GLU A 3 -31.81 -40.96 8.96
CA GLU A 3 -30.61 -40.19 8.60
C GLU A 3 -30.99 -38.73 8.49
N THR A 4 -30.58 -37.97 9.48
CA THR A 4 -30.57 -36.50 9.39
C THR A 4 -29.50 -36.08 8.38
N LYS A 5 -29.90 -35.84 7.15
CA LYS A 5 -29.12 -35.08 6.21
C LYS A 5 -28.81 -33.71 6.82
N LYS A 6 -27.55 -33.51 7.23
CA LYS A 6 -27.01 -32.16 7.43
C LYS A 6 -27.08 -31.46 6.08
N GLU A 7 -27.99 -30.53 5.91
CA GLU A 7 -27.96 -29.53 4.85
C GLU A 7 -26.65 -28.75 5.04
N GLU A 8 -25.67 -29.00 4.18
CA GLU A 8 -24.58 -28.06 3.93
C GLU A 8 -25.23 -26.82 3.33
N VAL A 9 -25.56 -25.86 4.19
CA VAL A 9 -25.91 -24.51 3.75
C VAL A 9 -24.65 -23.99 3.05
N SER A 10 -24.64 -24.04 1.73
CA SER A 10 -23.69 -23.34 0.88
C SER A 10 -23.74 -21.86 1.26
N ASP A 11 -22.81 -21.41 2.12
CA ASP A 11 -22.63 -20.02 2.50
C ASP A 11 -22.04 -19.28 1.27
N SER A 12 -22.90 -19.00 0.29
CA SER A 12 -22.54 -18.37 -1.00
C SER A 12 -22.17 -16.89 -0.87
N LYS A 13 -22.18 -16.36 0.36
CA LYS A 13 -21.89 -14.94 0.64
C LYS A 13 -20.41 -14.69 0.64
N GLN A 14 -20.03 -13.66 -0.09
CA GLN A 14 -18.63 -13.33 -0.27
C GLN A 14 -18.01 -12.76 1.01
N ARG A 15 -16.78 -13.22 1.34
CA ARG A 15 -16.00 -12.79 2.50
C ARG A 15 -14.57 -12.48 2.04
N ILE A 16 -14.09 -11.28 2.35
CA ILE A 16 -12.78 -10.80 1.95
C ILE A 16 -12.01 -10.32 3.17
N LEU A 17 -10.77 -10.75 3.33
CA LEU A 17 -9.83 -10.10 4.23
C LEU A 17 -9.04 -9.08 3.43
N ALA A 18 -9.32 -7.81 3.62
CA ALA A 18 -8.55 -6.71 3.05
C ALA A 18 -7.54 -6.20 4.06
N ILE A 19 -6.26 -6.08 3.65
CA ILE A 19 -5.16 -5.63 4.50
C ILE A 19 -4.43 -4.51 3.75
N ASP A 20 -4.41 -3.30 4.30
CA ASP A 20 -3.61 -2.20 3.77
C ASP A 20 -2.38 -1.98 4.66
N VAL A 21 -1.19 -2.21 4.09
CA VAL A 21 0.08 -2.17 4.81
C VAL A 21 0.81 -0.86 4.52
N GLY A 22 0.65 0.09 5.42
CA GLY A 22 1.39 1.36 5.42
C GLY A 22 2.73 1.27 6.16
N SER A 23 3.45 2.39 6.26
CA SER A 23 4.69 2.47 7.04
C SER A 23 4.43 2.71 8.55
N GLY A 24 3.28 3.25 8.92
CA GLY A 24 2.88 3.49 10.33
C GLY A 24 1.95 2.42 10.85
N THR A 25 0.91 2.09 10.11
CA THR A 25 -0.14 1.13 10.46
C THR A 25 -0.31 0.05 9.40
N GLN A 26 -0.88 -1.06 9.79
CA GLN A 26 -1.58 -2.01 8.94
C GLN A 26 -3.06 -1.97 9.31
N ASP A 27 -3.89 -1.73 8.30
CA ASP A 27 -5.32 -1.58 8.47
C ASP A 27 -5.99 -2.83 7.92
N ILE A 28 -6.90 -3.44 8.68
CA ILE A 28 -7.43 -4.77 8.39
C ILE A 28 -8.95 -4.71 8.47
N LEU A 29 -9.60 -5.19 7.40
CA LEU A 29 -11.05 -5.32 7.29
C LEU A 29 -11.41 -6.76 6.92
N ALA A 30 -12.16 -7.44 7.78
CA ALA A 30 -12.81 -8.71 7.45
C ALA A 30 -14.20 -8.41 6.87
N TRP A 31 -14.22 -8.03 5.59
CA TRP A 31 -15.44 -7.64 4.90
C TRP A 31 -16.37 -8.83 4.63
N ARG A 32 -17.66 -8.59 4.78
CA ARG A 32 -18.73 -9.55 4.52
C ARG A 32 -19.83 -8.89 3.69
N GLU A 33 -20.25 -9.56 2.63
CA GLU A 33 -21.34 -9.08 1.74
C GLU A 33 -22.68 -8.95 2.45
N ASP A 34 -22.94 -9.75 3.47
CA ASP A 34 -24.20 -9.78 4.22
C ASP A 34 -24.28 -8.81 5.40
N LEU A 35 -23.24 -8.01 5.60
CA LEU A 35 -23.21 -6.98 6.65
C LEU A 35 -23.07 -5.59 6.04
N ALA A 36 -23.63 -4.59 6.72
CA ALA A 36 -23.22 -3.21 6.49
C ALA A 36 -21.70 -3.09 6.77
N VAL A 37 -20.99 -2.36 5.92
CA VAL A 37 -19.52 -2.25 5.97
C VAL A 37 -19.06 -1.74 7.34
N GLU A 38 -19.82 -0.84 7.95
CA GLU A 38 -19.56 -0.28 9.29
C GLU A 38 -19.56 -1.34 10.39
N ASN A 39 -20.31 -2.43 10.20
CA ASN A 39 -20.44 -3.54 11.15
C ASN A 39 -19.44 -4.68 10.87
N CYS A 40 -18.67 -4.62 9.79
CA CYS A 40 -17.64 -5.62 9.52
C CYS A 40 -16.53 -5.52 10.56
N PRO A 41 -15.95 -6.67 11.00
CA PRO A 41 -14.80 -6.69 11.91
C PRO A 41 -13.60 -5.97 11.27
N LYS A 42 -12.96 -5.09 12.05
CA LYS A 42 -11.83 -4.27 11.57
C LYS A 42 -10.81 -4.00 12.68
N MET A 43 -9.55 -3.83 12.28
CA MET A 43 -8.44 -3.52 13.19
C MET A 43 -7.50 -2.51 12.54
N VAL A 44 -6.99 -1.58 13.33
CA VAL A 44 -5.87 -0.69 12.97
C VAL A 44 -4.73 -1.02 13.92
N LEU A 45 -3.64 -1.57 13.40
CA LEU A 45 -2.52 -2.08 14.18
C LEU A 45 -1.21 -1.41 13.74
N PRO A 46 -0.14 -1.42 14.57
CA PRO A 46 1.18 -1.02 14.11
C PRO A 46 1.59 -1.82 12.87
N SER A 47 2.21 -1.17 11.89
CA SER A 47 2.68 -1.85 10.68
C SER A 47 3.79 -2.86 10.97
N ALA A 48 3.97 -3.83 10.08
CA ALA A 48 5.04 -4.82 10.19
C ALA A 48 6.43 -4.16 10.31
N THR A 49 6.72 -3.12 9.52
CA THR A 49 7.99 -2.39 9.58
C THR A 49 8.18 -1.64 10.90
N THR A 50 7.11 -1.15 11.52
CA THR A 50 7.14 -0.50 12.86
C THR A 50 7.41 -1.54 13.96
N ILE A 51 6.72 -2.69 13.91
CA ILE A 51 6.94 -3.80 14.84
C ILE A 51 8.38 -4.30 14.73
N LEU A 52 8.86 -4.44 13.51
CA LEU A 52 10.24 -4.89 13.25
C LEU A 52 11.26 -3.89 13.79
N ALA A 53 11.06 -2.59 13.57
CA ALA A 53 11.92 -1.55 14.10
C ALA A 53 12.04 -1.63 15.64
N ALA A 54 10.91 -1.86 16.34
CA ALA A 54 10.90 -2.02 17.79
C ALA A 54 11.67 -3.27 18.25
N LYS A 55 11.56 -4.40 17.51
CA LYS A 55 12.35 -5.62 17.80
C LYS A 55 13.84 -5.37 17.60
N ILE A 56 14.24 -4.72 16.50
CA ILE A 56 15.63 -4.35 16.20
C ILE A 56 16.20 -3.43 17.29
N ASP A 57 15.44 -2.42 17.71
CA ASP A 57 15.88 -1.49 18.77
C ASP A 57 16.02 -2.19 20.13
N ARG A 58 15.16 -3.17 20.44
CA ARG A 58 15.30 -4.02 21.64
C ARG A 58 16.58 -4.83 21.59
N ALA A 59 16.83 -5.55 20.48
CA ALA A 59 18.06 -6.32 20.28
C ALA A 59 19.32 -5.42 20.43
N ARG A 60 19.24 -4.17 19.91
CA ARG A 60 20.33 -3.18 20.05
C ARG A 60 20.58 -2.82 21.52
N ILE A 61 19.53 -2.60 22.31
CA ILE A 61 19.65 -2.27 23.75
C ILE A 61 20.25 -3.45 24.53
N GLU A 62 19.88 -4.69 24.14
CA GLU A 62 20.38 -5.92 24.75
C GLU A 62 21.78 -6.32 24.23
N GLY A 63 22.39 -5.53 23.34
CA GLY A 63 23.72 -5.80 22.77
C GLY A 63 23.79 -7.02 21.86
N ARG A 64 22.64 -7.48 21.33
CA ARG A 64 22.57 -8.67 20.47
C ARG A 64 22.86 -8.32 19.01
N HIS A 65 23.52 -9.22 18.31
CA HIS A 65 23.66 -9.17 16.86
C HIS A 65 22.37 -9.62 16.18
N LEU A 66 22.15 -9.25 14.90
CA LEU A 66 20.93 -9.59 14.14
C LEU A 66 21.20 -10.57 13.02
N PHE A 67 20.27 -11.50 12.84
CA PHE A 67 20.09 -12.26 11.61
C PHE A 67 18.67 -12.01 11.08
N LEU A 68 18.60 -11.40 9.89
CA LEU A 68 17.34 -11.07 9.20
C LEU A 68 17.03 -12.19 8.20
N SER A 69 16.03 -12.98 8.53
CA SER A 69 15.45 -14.03 7.68
C SER A 69 14.12 -13.59 7.07
N GLY A 70 13.49 -14.45 6.29
CA GLY A 70 12.22 -14.17 5.63
C GLY A 70 12.37 -13.52 4.26
N ARG A 71 11.60 -12.46 3.99
CA ARG A 71 11.44 -11.88 2.65
C ARG A 71 11.67 -10.37 2.62
N THR A 72 11.71 -9.79 1.41
CA THR A 72 11.66 -8.35 1.23
C THR A 72 10.31 -7.81 1.71
N MET A 73 10.33 -6.61 2.29
CA MET A 73 9.14 -5.93 2.84
C MET A 73 9.33 -4.41 2.78
N GLY A 74 8.35 -3.66 3.32
CA GLY A 74 8.46 -2.21 3.44
C GLY A 74 9.63 -1.78 4.32
N GLY A 75 10.53 -0.93 3.79
CA GLY A 75 11.71 -0.42 4.48
C GLY A 75 11.36 0.57 5.61
N GLY A 76 11.40 1.85 5.32
CA GLY A 76 11.01 2.93 6.26
C GLY A 76 11.58 2.79 7.68
N PRO A 77 10.73 2.58 8.70
CA PRO A 77 11.13 2.44 10.09
C PRO A 77 12.20 1.38 10.35
N CYS A 78 12.08 0.16 9.75
CA CYS A 78 13.05 -0.91 9.99
C CYS A 78 14.44 -0.58 9.41
N THR A 79 14.51 0.10 8.26
CA THR A 79 15.79 0.55 7.69
C THR A 79 16.47 1.53 8.61
N ARG A 80 15.73 2.46 9.20
CA ARG A 80 16.28 3.41 10.19
C ARG A 80 16.78 2.69 11.45
N ALA A 81 16.05 1.66 11.92
CA ALA A 81 16.46 0.86 13.07
C ALA A 81 17.73 0.04 12.79
N VAL A 82 17.85 -0.58 11.62
CA VAL A 82 19.09 -1.28 11.20
C VAL A 82 20.28 -0.33 11.15
N ARG A 83 20.12 0.88 10.65
CA ARG A 83 21.22 1.88 10.64
C ARG A 83 21.66 2.24 12.07
N ARG A 84 20.71 2.44 13.01
CA ARG A 84 21.04 2.69 14.42
C ARG A 84 21.75 1.51 15.05
N HIS A 85 21.32 0.28 14.72
CA HIS A 85 21.91 -0.96 15.21
C HIS A 85 23.37 -1.11 14.76
N LEU A 86 23.64 -0.88 13.48
CA LEU A 86 25.00 -0.86 12.91
C LEU A 86 25.85 0.27 13.51
N GLY A 87 25.27 1.46 13.71
CA GLY A 87 25.93 2.60 14.35
C GLY A 87 26.32 2.34 15.81
N ALA A 88 25.67 1.40 16.48
CA ALA A 88 26.06 0.92 17.82
C ALA A 88 27.19 -0.14 17.80
N GLY A 89 27.78 -0.42 16.65
CA GLY A 89 28.87 -1.41 16.49
C GLY A 89 28.39 -2.87 16.45
N LEU A 90 27.08 -3.10 16.40
CA LEU A 90 26.49 -4.44 16.36
C LEU A 90 26.41 -4.96 14.93
N LYS A 91 26.56 -6.28 14.76
CA LYS A 91 26.57 -6.92 13.44
C LYS A 91 25.13 -7.20 12.97
N VAL A 92 24.90 -7.01 11.68
CA VAL A 92 23.65 -7.38 11.00
C VAL A 92 23.98 -8.34 9.86
N PHE A 93 23.41 -9.52 9.92
CA PHE A 93 23.43 -10.52 8.86
C PHE A 93 22.05 -10.59 8.24
N ALA A 94 21.95 -10.74 6.93
CA ALA A 94 20.68 -10.85 6.24
C ALA A 94 20.74 -11.87 5.11
N LEU A 95 19.65 -12.64 4.93
CA LEU A 95 19.44 -13.36 3.68
C LEU A 95 19.22 -12.36 2.53
N LYS A 96 19.42 -12.80 1.29
CA LYS A 96 19.25 -11.96 0.09
C LYS A 96 17.89 -11.28 0.03
N GLY A 97 16.80 -12.01 0.30
CA GLY A 97 15.43 -11.46 0.28
C GLY A 97 15.25 -10.28 1.25
N PRO A 98 15.48 -10.45 2.56
CA PRO A 98 15.50 -9.37 3.55
C PRO A 98 16.43 -8.20 3.19
N ALA A 99 17.61 -8.47 2.63
CA ALA A 99 18.57 -7.43 2.25
C ALA A 99 18.00 -6.46 1.20
N LEU A 100 17.19 -6.95 0.26
CA LEU A 100 16.51 -6.14 -0.76
C LEU A 100 15.48 -5.13 -0.18
N THR A 101 15.09 -5.27 1.08
CA THR A 101 14.29 -4.25 1.79
C THR A 101 15.04 -2.92 1.91
N PHE A 102 16.35 -2.95 1.97
CA PHE A 102 17.17 -1.76 2.22
C PHE A 102 17.60 -1.07 0.93
N HIS A 103 17.88 -1.85 -0.11
CA HIS A 103 18.19 -1.35 -1.46
C HIS A 103 18.19 -2.50 -2.48
N ASP A 104 17.80 -2.23 -3.73
CA ASP A 104 17.81 -3.22 -4.84
C ASP A 104 19.24 -3.61 -5.24
N ASP A 105 20.20 -2.69 -5.13
CA ASP A 105 21.61 -2.94 -5.32
C ASP A 105 22.23 -3.47 -4.00
N LEU A 106 22.57 -4.76 -4.00
CA LEU A 106 23.11 -5.43 -2.83
C LEU A 106 24.51 -4.94 -2.43
N GLU A 107 25.29 -4.34 -3.35
CA GLU A 107 26.58 -3.74 -3.00
C GLU A 107 26.38 -2.50 -2.13
N LYS A 108 25.35 -1.71 -2.39
CA LYS A 108 24.96 -0.61 -1.51
C LYS A 108 24.50 -1.09 -0.13
N VAL A 109 23.80 -2.23 -0.06
CA VAL A 109 23.40 -2.85 1.21
C VAL A 109 24.64 -3.31 1.99
N LYS A 110 25.63 -3.94 1.32
CA LYS A 110 26.92 -4.27 1.94
C LYS A 110 27.65 -3.00 2.42
N GLY A 111 27.64 -1.94 1.60
CA GLY A 111 28.20 -0.63 1.96
C GLY A 111 27.55 0.01 3.19
N MET A 112 26.29 -0.31 3.52
CA MET A 112 25.66 0.09 4.77
C MET A 112 26.21 -0.65 6.01
N GLY A 113 26.98 -1.75 5.82
CA GLY A 113 27.50 -2.60 6.88
C GLY A 113 26.71 -3.90 7.10
N VAL A 114 25.67 -4.17 6.31
CA VAL A 114 24.90 -5.44 6.36
C VAL A 114 25.69 -6.55 5.67
N ARG A 115 25.84 -7.69 6.35
CA ARG A 115 26.49 -8.88 5.80
C ARG A 115 25.46 -9.81 5.18
N ILE A 116 25.51 -9.96 3.86
CA ILE A 116 24.62 -10.86 3.13
C ILE A 116 25.15 -12.27 3.25
N VAL A 117 24.32 -13.21 3.67
CA VAL A 117 24.64 -14.61 3.92
C VAL A 117 23.58 -15.53 3.32
N ASP A 118 23.94 -16.78 3.02
CA ASP A 118 23.03 -17.78 2.47
C ASP A 118 22.27 -18.57 3.54
N SER A 119 22.77 -18.54 4.79
CA SER A 119 22.15 -19.21 5.93
C SER A 119 22.51 -18.52 7.23
N ARG A 120 21.81 -18.90 8.33
CA ARG A 120 22.05 -18.37 9.65
C ARG A 120 23.50 -18.63 10.11
N PRO A 121 24.30 -17.58 10.40
CA PRO A 121 25.68 -17.76 10.84
C PRO A 121 25.75 -18.22 12.30
N ARG A 122 26.83 -18.93 12.65
CA ARG A 122 27.12 -19.30 14.04
C ARG A 122 27.85 -18.14 14.74
N VAL A 123 27.04 -17.24 15.33
CA VAL A 123 27.53 -16.06 16.08
C VAL A 123 26.84 -16.05 17.43
N GLU A 124 27.61 -15.89 18.50
CA GLU A 124 27.09 -15.77 19.86
C GLU A 124 26.27 -14.49 20.01
N GLY A 125 25.18 -14.51 20.78
CA GLY A 125 24.31 -13.37 20.98
C GLY A 125 23.54 -12.95 19.71
N LEU A 126 23.32 -13.88 18.76
CA LEU A 126 22.57 -13.63 17.53
C LEU A 126 21.08 -13.79 17.74
N GLU A 127 20.31 -12.72 17.52
CA GLU A 127 18.85 -12.73 17.47
C GLU A 127 18.38 -12.84 16.02
N GLU A 128 17.47 -13.77 15.77
CA GLU A 128 16.83 -13.94 14.48
C GLU A 128 15.52 -13.16 14.44
N ILE A 129 15.34 -12.36 13.39
CA ILE A 129 14.12 -11.61 13.12
C ILE A 129 13.65 -11.96 11.71
N GLU A 130 12.48 -12.59 11.62
CA GLU A 130 11.83 -12.87 10.34
C GLU A 130 11.14 -11.62 9.80
N MET A 131 11.40 -11.30 8.54
CA MET A 131 10.87 -10.14 7.82
C MET A 131 9.74 -10.55 6.89
N ALA A 132 8.57 -9.93 7.05
CA ALA A 132 7.42 -10.06 6.16
C ALA A 132 6.49 -8.85 6.36
N ASP A 133 5.77 -8.44 5.30
CA ASP A 133 4.76 -7.38 5.39
C ASP A 133 3.49 -7.82 6.09
N VAL A 134 3.14 -9.10 6.01
CA VAL A 134 1.91 -9.67 6.58
C VAL A 134 2.22 -10.90 7.42
N ASN A 135 1.70 -10.93 8.63
CA ASN A 135 1.66 -12.13 9.47
C ASN A 135 0.22 -12.63 9.54
N ILE A 136 -0.17 -13.43 8.55
CA ILE A 136 -1.55 -13.93 8.42
C ILE A 136 -1.97 -14.85 9.58
N GLU A 137 -1.00 -15.57 10.15
CA GLU A 137 -1.27 -16.43 11.31
C GLU A 137 -1.68 -15.62 12.54
N SER A 138 -0.96 -14.54 12.84
CA SER A 138 -1.28 -13.64 13.96
C SER A 138 -2.61 -12.92 13.73
N ILE A 139 -2.90 -12.47 12.52
CA ILE A 139 -4.20 -11.86 12.17
C ILE A 139 -5.31 -12.89 12.37
N GLY A 140 -5.15 -14.11 11.87
CA GLY A 140 -6.13 -15.18 12.05
C GLY A 140 -6.34 -15.57 13.51
N LYS A 141 -5.29 -15.58 14.34
CA LYS A 141 -5.41 -15.79 15.79
C LYS A 141 -6.22 -14.66 16.44
N ALA A 142 -5.93 -13.40 16.11
CA ALA A 142 -6.67 -12.26 16.64
C ALA A 142 -8.17 -12.32 16.28
N LEU A 143 -8.51 -12.60 15.03
CA LEU A 143 -9.90 -12.76 14.59
C LEU A 143 -10.62 -13.88 15.31
N ARG A 144 -9.96 -15.04 15.49
CA ARG A 144 -10.54 -16.20 16.21
C ARG A 144 -10.85 -15.94 17.67
N LEU A 145 -10.13 -15.03 18.35
CA LEU A 145 -10.45 -14.64 19.73
C LEU A 145 -11.86 -14.01 19.86
N PHE A 146 -12.43 -13.55 18.74
CA PHE A 146 -13.76 -12.95 18.65
C PHE A 146 -14.71 -13.79 17.78
N ASP A 147 -14.44 -15.09 17.63
CA ASP A 147 -15.23 -16.01 16.80
C ASP A 147 -15.40 -15.59 15.34
N VAL A 148 -14.46 -14.79 14.80
CA VAL A 148 -14.40 -14.40 13.41
C VAL A 148 -13.50 -15.36 12.64
N ALA A 149 -14.08 -16.14 11.72
CA ALA A 149 -13.32 -17.01 10.82
C ALA A 149 -12.49 -16.18 9.85
N LEU A 150 -11.24 -16.60 9.59
CA LEU A 150 -10.39 -15.98 8.58
C LEU A 150 -11.02 -16.16 7.19
N PRO A 151 -11.31 -15.07 6.44
CA PRO A 151 -11.82 -15.19 5.08
C PRO A 151 -10.84 -15.92 4.15
N GLY A 152 -11.37 -16.77 3.26
CA GLY A 152 -10.54 -17.50 2.29
C GLY A 152 -10.02 -16.64 1.15
N LEU A 153 -10.67 -15.52 0.83
CA LEU A 153 -10.20 -14.54 -0.14
C LEU A 153 -9.47 -13.41 0.58
N ILE A 154 -8.20 -13.25 0.25
CA ILE A 154 -7.32 -12.25 0.89
C ILE A 154 -6.83 -11.28 -0.17
N ALA A 155 -6.92 -9.98 0.13
CA ALA A 155 -6.36 -8.91 -0.67
C ALA A 155 -5.45 -8.02 0.19
N VAL A 156 -4.26 -7.71 -0.33
CA VAL A 156 -3.25 -6.96 0.41
C VAL A 156 -2.78 -5.76 -0.43
N ALA A 157 -2.84 -4.58 0.14
CA ALA A 157 -2.24 -3.39 -0.45
C ALA A 157 -0.86 -3.13 0.16
N VAL A 158 0.14 -2.93 -0.70
CA VAL A 158 1.50 -2.52 -0.33
C VAL A 158 2.00 -1.50 -1.34
N GLN A 159 2.88 -0.60 -0.93
CA GLN A 159 3.61 0.22 -1.89
C GLN A 159 4.82 -0.55 -2.41
N ASP A 160 4.84 -0.84 -3.69
CA ASP A 160 5.98 -1.50 -4.35
C ASP A 160 6.62 -0.53 -5.36
N HIS A 161 7.89 -0.18 -5.16
CA HIS A 161 8.62 0.65 -6.11
C HIS A 161 9.04 -0.13 -7.35
N GLY A 162 8.94 -1.46 -7.31
CA GLY A 162 9.49 -2.36 -8.29
C GLY A 162 11.00 -2.53 -8.14
N PHE A 163 11.53 -3.62 -8.67
CA PHE A 163 12.96 -3.93 -8.65
C PHE A 163 13.66 -3.23 -9.81
N SER A 164 14.56 -2.31 -9.49
CA SER A 164 15.28 -1.49 -10.46
C SER A 164 16.69 -1.15 -9.96
N PRO A 165 17.67 -2.08 -10.10
CA PRO A 165 19.03 -1.86 -9.63
C PRO A 165 19.79 -0.79 -10.43
N ASP A 166 19.43 -0.57 -11.70
CA ASP A 166 20.18 0.25 -12.66
C ASP A 166 19.62 1.67 -12.84
N GLU A 167 18.46 1.98 -12.27
CA GLU A 167 17.86 3.31 -12.34
C GLU A 167 17.32 3.79 -10.99
N SER A 168 16.81 5.01 -10.94
CA SER A 168 16.20 5.55 -9.73
C SER A 168 14.89 4.84 -9.40
N ASN A 169 14.79 4.26 -8.19
CA ASN A 169 13.55 3.63 -7.70
C ASN A 169 12.36 4.58 -7.76
N ARG A 170 12.57 5.89 -7.58
CA ARG A 170 11.50 6.90 -7.70
C ARG A 170 10.99 7.02 -9.13
N ALA A 171 11.90 7.07 -10.11
CA ALA A 171 11.54 7.13 -11.52
C ALA A 171 10.84 5.84 -11.96
N PHE A 172 11.40 4.68 -11.57
CA PHE A 172 10.81 3.38 -11.88
C PHE A 172 9.41 3.22 -11.27
N ARG A 173 9.23 3.64 -10.02
CA ARG A 173 7.94 3.69 -9.34
C ARG A 173 6.92 4.51 -10.12
N PHE A 174 7.32 5.69 -10.62
CA PHE A 174 6.39 6.56 -11.33
C PHE A 174 5.96 6.00 -12.70
N LYS A 175 6.78 5.16 -13.33
CA LYS A 175 6.40 4.45 -14.57
C LYS A 175 5.15 3.59 -14.40
N GLN A 176 4.90 3.02 -13.21
CA GLN A 176 3.69 2.25 -12.95
C GLN A 176 2.42 3.11 -13.11
N TRP A 177 2.46 4.38 -12.66
CA TRP A 177 1.36 5.32 -12.86
C TRP A 177 1.19 5.70 -14.33
N LEU A 178 2.30 5.87 -15.06
CA LEU A 178 2.25 6.15 -16.50
C LEU A 178 1.58 5.00 -17.26
N GLU A 179 1.91 3.76 -16.94
CA GLU A 179 1.28 2.58 -17.56
C GLU A 179 -0.24 2.55 -17.35
N VAL A 180 -0.73 2.94 -16.18
CA VAL A 180 -2.19 3.06 -15.93
C VAL A 180 -2.81 4.11 -16.85
N LEU A 181 -2.17 5.27 -16.99
CA LEU A 181 -2.65 6.35 -17.86
C LEU A 181 -2.67 5.93 -19.34
N GLU A 182 -1.70 5.16 -19.79
CA GLU A 182 -1.58 4.69 -21.18
C GLU A 182 -2.54 3.56 -21.54
N ARG A 183 -2.77 2.61 -20.60
CA ARG A 183 -3.51 1.36 -20.87
C ARG A 183 -5.03 1.45 -20.73
N GLY A 184 -5.59 2.55 -20.36
CA GLY A 184 -7.04 2.65 -20.25
C GLY A 184 -7.55 3.17 -18.91
N HIS A 185 -6.64 3.47 -17.96
CA HIS A 185 -6.92 4.42 -16.90
C HIS A 185 -7.71 3.91 -15.68
N ASP A 186 -7.95 2.61 -15.61
CA ASP A 186 -8.70 2.00 -14.51
C ASP A 186 -7.76 1.53 -13.41
N LEU A 187 -7.91 2.03 -12.18
CA LEU A 187 -7.02 1.73 -11.05
C LEU A 187 -7.07 0.27 -10.60
N ASP A 188 -8.18 -0.44 -10.82
CA ASP A 188 -8.27 -1.88 -10.52
C ASP A 188 -7.38 -2.75 -11.43
N THR A 189 -6.80 -2.20 -12.50
CA THR A 189 -5.77 -2.88 -13.29
C THR A 189 -4.47 -3.09 -12.51
N LEU A 190 -4.26 -2.32 -11.43
CA LEU A 190 -3.15 -2.49 -10.49
C LEU A 190 -3.41 -3.55 -9.41
N LEU A 191 -4.54 -4.28 -9.49
CA LEU A 191 -4.83 -5.45 -8.66
C LEU A 191 -4.38 -6.72 -9.39
N TYR A 192 -3.44 -7.46 -8.80
CA TYR A 192 -2.75 -8.60 -9.40
C TYR A 192 -2.97 -9.90 -8.62
N SER A 193 -3.04 -11.01 -9.33
CA SER A 193 -2.87 -12.38 -8.83
C SER A 193 -2.53 -13.30 -10.01
N PRO A 194 -1.25 -13.66 -10.25
CA PRO A 194 -0.02 -13.20 -9.56
C PRO A 194 0.42 -11.78 -9.96
N PRO A 195 1.29 -11.12 -9.18
CA PRO A 195 1.88 -9.83 -9.55
C PRO A 195 2.96 -9.97 -10.63
N PRO A 196 3.23 -8.90 -11.41
CA PRO A 196 4.35 -8.84 -12.33
C PRO A 196 5.69 -9.13 -11.64
N PRO A 197 6.65 -9.80 -12.32
CA PRO A 197 7.91 -10.23 -11.71
C PRO A 197 8.77 -9.10 -11.09
N HIS A 198 8.69 -7.91 -11.64
CA HIS A 198 9.44 -6.74 -11.15
C HIS A 198 8.84 -6.15 -9.87
N LEU A 199 7.60 -6.47 -9.50
CA LEU A 199 6.98 -6.06 -8.25
C LEU A 199 7.37 -7.03 -7.14
N THR A 200 8.60 -6.91 -6.66
CA THR A 200 9.24 -7.89 -5.77
C THR A 200 8.64 -7.91 -4.36
N ARG A 201 8.17 -6.78 -3.86
CA ARG A 201 7.48 -6.70 -2.58
C ARG A 201 6.09 -7.34 -2.65
N MET A 202 5.31 -7.09 -3.70
CA MET A 202 4.03 -7.75 -3.95
C MET A 202 4.20 -9.26 -4.12
N LYS A 203 5.26 -9.69 -4.83
CA LYS A 203 5.63 -11.10 -4.95
C LYS A 203 5.92 -11.72 -3.58
N ALA A 204 6.71 -11.04 -2.73
CA ALA A 204 6.99 -11.50 -1.37
C ALA A 204 5.71 -11.66 -0.53
N VAL A 205 4.72 -10.77 -0.69
CA VAL A 205 3.40 -10.91 -0.05
C VAL A 205 2.68 -12.17 -0.56
N THR A 206 2.63 -12.42 -1.86
CA THR A 206 1.96 -13.62 -2.40
C THR A 206 2.67 -14.92 -2.07
N GLU A 207 3.97 -14.89 -1.81
CA GLU A 207 4.74 -16.02 -1.32
C GLU A 207 4.51 -16.26 0.19
N THR A 208 4.19 -15.22 0.97
CA THR A 208 3.84 -15.32 2.40
C THR A 208 2.38 -15.71 2.59
N VAL A 209 1.50 -15.23 1.72
CA VAL A 209 0.05 -15.48 1.72
C VAL A 209 -0.33 -16.02 0.33
N PRO A 210 -0.17 -17.33 0.10
CA PRO A 210 -0.47 -17.94 -1.21
C PRO A 210 -1.92 -17.68 -1.64
N GLY A 211 -2.10 -17.29 -2.91
CA GLY A 211 -3.41 -16.97 -3.47
C GLY A 211 -3.94 -15.58 -3.13
N ALA A 212 -3.21 -14.77 -2.38
CA ALA A 212 -3.61 -13.39 -2.14
C ALA A 212 -3.62 -12.56 -3.43
N TRP A 213 -4.60 -11.68 -3.54
CA TRP A 213 -4.57 -10.56 -4.46
C TRP A 213 -3.71 -9.44 -3.88
N VAL A 214 -2.95 -8.77 -4.72
CA VAL A 214 -2.08 -7.67 -4.27
C VAL A 214 -2.30 -6.42 -5.11
N MET A 215 -2.23 -5.25 -4.48
CA MET A 215 -2.48 -3.96 -5.11
C MET A 215 -1.53 -2.89 -4.57
N ASP A 216 -1.35 -1.81 -5.34
CA ASP A 216 -0.67 -0.62 -4.85
C ASP A 216 -1.54 0.11 -3.80
N THR A 217 -0.95 0.44 -2.64
CA THR A 217 -1.66 1.09 -1.53
C THR A 217 -2.17 2.50 -1.91
N GLY A 218 -1.44 3.25 -2.77
CA GLY A 218 -1.90 4.55 -3.26
C GLY A 218 -3.14 4.42 -4.15
N ALA A 219 -3.16 3.42 -5.05
CA ALA A 219 -4.31 3.12 -5.88
C ALA A 219 -5.52 2.65 -5.06
N ALA A 220 -5.28 1.77 -4.07
CA ALA A 220 -6.32 1.33 -3.14
C ALA A 220 -6.90 2.52 -2.35
N ALA A 221 -6.07 3.42 -1.85
CA ALA A 221 -6.52 4.61 -1.14
C ALA A 221 -7.35 5.56 -2.03
N ILE A 222 -6.98 5.74 -3.30
CA ILE A 222 -7.75 6.57 -4.25
C ILE A 222 -9.12 5.93 -4.52
N LEU A 223 -9.17 4.62 -4.82
CA LEU A 223 -10.44 3.90 -5.05
C LEU A 223 -11.33 3.94 -3.81
N GLY A 224 -10.76 3.73 -2.62
CA GLY A 224 -11.50 3.80 -1.38
C GLY A 224 -12.03 5.20 -1.08
N ALA A 225 -11.28 6.25 -1.35
CA ALA A 225 -11.73 7.63 -1.17
C ALA A 225 -12.91 7.99 -2.10
N LEU A 226 -13.01 7.37 -3.28
CA LEU A 226 -14.14 7.53 -4.20
C LEU A 226 -15.44 6.91 -3.67
N LEU A 227 -15.37 6.05 -2.65
CA LEU A 227 -16.57 5.49 -1.98
C LEU A 227 -17.14 6.43 -0.93
N ASP A 228 -16.43 7.51 -0.56
CA ASP A 228 -17.00 8.57 0.27
C ASP A 228 -18.17 9.22 -0.47
N PRO A 229 -19.36 9.41 0.19
CA PRO A 229 -20.56 9.94 -0.48
C PRO A 229 -20.33 11.29 -1.17
N TRP A 230 -19.54 12.18 -0.56
CA TRP A 230 -19.26 13.50 -1.15
C TRP A 230 -18.37 13.37 -2.40
N ALA A 231 -17.34 12.51 -2.38
CA ALA A 231 -16.46 12.27 -3.52
C ALA A 231 -17.19 11.52 -4.64
N SER A 232 -17.98 10.52 -4.29
CA SER A 232 -18.78 9.72 -5.24
C SER A 232 -19.73 10.55 -6.08
N LEU A 233 -20.40 11.55 -5.49
CA LEU A 233 -21.30 12.46 -6.20
C LEU A 233 -20.56 13.39 -7.20
N ARG A 234 -19.26 13.61 -7.03
CA ARG A 234 -18.47 14.56 -7.83
C ARG A 234 -17.56 13.91 -8.86
N LYS A 235 -17.40 12.61 -8.80
CA LYS A 235 -16.49 11.89 -9.73
C LYS A 235 -16.91 12.03 -11.19
N GLU A 236 -18.21 12.17 -11.49
CA GLU A 236 -18.70 12.31 -12.87
C GLU A 236 -18.36 13.69 -13.47
N GLU A 237 -18.26 14.71 -12.64
CA GLU A 237 -17.88 16.07 -13.06
C GLU A 237 -16.35 16.24 -13.14
N GLY A 238 -15.61 15.42 -12.40
CA GLY A 238 -14.16 15.46 -12.26
C GLY A 238 -13.72 15.97 -10.89
N ILE A 239 -12.83 15.21 -10.25
CA ILE A 239 -12.39 15.43 -8.87
C ILE A 239 -10.89 15.22 -8.74
N THR A 240 -10.26 16.01 -7.87
CA THR A 240 -8.90 15.76 -7.39
C THR A 240 -8.97 14.98 -6.08
N ILE A 241 -8.29 13.85 -6.02
CA ILE A 241 -8.19 13.01 -4.82
C ILE A 241 -6.75 13.04 -4.34
N VAL A 242 -6.53 13.26 -3.05
CA VAL A 242 -5.19 13.29 -2.45
C VAL A 242 -5.16 12.36 -1.25
N ASN A 243 -4.29 11.36 -1.30
CA ASN A 243 -3.94 10.52 -0.16
C ASN A 243 -2.63 11.02 0.47
N ILE A 244 -2.68 11.51 1.70
CA ILE A 244 -1.52 12.01 2.45
C ILE A 244 -1.09 10.93 3.44
N GLY A 245 -0.26 10.01 2.93
CA GLY A 245 0.29 8.89 3.69
C GLY A 245 1.44 9.30 4.62
N ASN A 246 1.97 8.33 5.37
CA ASN A 246 3.09 8.58 6.28
C ASN A 246 4.41 8.87 5.55
N GLU A 247 4.71 8.17 4.46
CA GLU A 247 5.93 8.36 3.68
C GLU A 247 5.64 9.07 2.35
N HIS A 248 4.49 8.78 1.70
CA HIS A 248 4.14 9.27 0.37
C HIS A 248 2.81 9.99 0.34
N THR A 249 2.76 11.06 -0.43
CA THR A 249 1.53 11.76 -0.83
C THR A 249 1.27 11.47 -2.29
N VAL A 250 0.11 10.88 -2.60
CA VAL A 250 -0.33 10.57 -3.97
C VAL A 250 -1.58 11.36 -4.28
N ALA A 251 -1.61 12.02 -5.45
CA ALA A 251 -2.81 12.66 -5.95
C ALA A 251 -3.21 12.12 -7.33
N ALA A 252 -4.51 12.08 -7.58
CA ALA A 252 -5.08 11.70 -8.86
C ALA A 252 -6.12 12.72 -9.32
N LEU A 253 -6.13 13.02 -10.62
CA LEU A 253 -7.26 13.64 -11.32
C LEU A 253 -8.17 12.52 -11.80
N TYR A 254 -9.43 12.50 -11.38
CA TYR A 254 -10.34 11.39 -11.65
C TYR A 254 -11.69 11.89 -12.18
N LYS A 255 -12.20 11.25 -13.25
CA LYS A 255 -13.53 11.54 -13.79
C LYS A 255 -14.20 10.26 -14.28
N GLY A 256 -15.42 10.03 -13.83
CA GLY A 256 -16.18 8.80 -14.12
C GLY A 256 -15.48 7.58 -13.53
N THR A 257 -14.92 6.74 -14.40
CA THR A 257 -14.13 5.55 -14.03
C THR A 257 -12.65 5.70 -14.38
N ARG A 258 -12.21 6.90 -14.84
CA ARG A 258 -10.90 7.12 -15.46
C ARG A 258 -10.03 8.08 -14.67
N ALA A 259 -8.75 7.70 -14.47
CA ALA A 259 -7.71 8.62 -14.04
C ALA A 259 -7.19 9.45 -15.24
N TRP A 260 -6.99 10.74 -15.02
CA TRP A 260 -6.51 11.71 -16.00
C TRP A 260 -5.12 12.27 -15.69
N GLY A 261 -4.64 12.00 -14.49
CA GLY A 261 -3.30 12.39 -14.07
C GLY A 261 -2.95 11.81 -12.72
N PHE A 262 -1.65 11.64 -12.49
CA PHE A 262 -1.08 11.25 -11.20
C PHE A 262 0.05 12.18 -10.80
N TYR A 263 0.16 12.38 -9.50
CA TYR A 263 1.25 13.08 -8.82
C TYR A 263 1.67 12.25 -7.61
N GLU A 264 2.97 12.08 -7.38
CA GLU A 264 3.49 11.39 -6.19
C GLU A 264 4.73 12.09 -5.66
N HIS A 265 4.75 12.32 -4.33
CA HIS A 265 5.84 12.99 -3.64
C HIS A 265 6.06 12.39 -2.23
N HIS A 266 7.23 12.61 -1.63
CA HIS A 266 7.45 12.28 -0.23
C HIS A 266 6.69 13.25 0.68
N THR A 267 5.90 12.71 1.62
CA THR A 267 5.09 13.51 2.55
C THR A 267 5.95 14.41 3.46
N SER A 268 7.15 13.92 3.84
CA SER A 268 8.08 14.67 4.70
C SER A 268 8.67 15.92 4.05
N LEU A 269 8.64 16.02 2.72
CA LEU A 269 9.16 17.15 1.95
C LEU A 269 8.05 18.14 1.54
N LEU A 270 6.82 17.91 1.99
CA LEU A 270 5.66 18.75 1.72
C LEU A 270 5.19 19.48 2.98
N ASP A 271 4.84 20.73 2.80
CA ASP A 271 3.99 21.53 3.67
C ASP A 271 2.66 21.85 2.97
N PRO A 272 1.66 22.41 3.68
CA PRO A 272 0.36 22.73 3.07
C PRO A 272 0.44 23.71 1.90
N GLU A 273 1.28 24.73 1.97
CA GLU A 273 1.44 25.78 0.96
C GLU A 273 2.05 25.20 -0.32
N LYS A 274 3.12 24.42 -0.19
CA LYS A 274 3.78 23.74 -1.31
C LYS A 274 2.85 22.74 -1.99
N LEU A 275 2.16 21.89 -1.20
CA LEU A 275 1.23 20.93 -1.75
C LEU A 275 0.06 21.62 -2.47
N LYS A 276 -0.47 22.72 -1.92
CA LYS A 276 -1.52 23.52 -2.55
C LYS A 276 -1.06 24.06 -3.91
N ALA A 277 0.12 24.68 -3.97
CA ALA A 277 0.69 25.20 -5.22
C ALA A 277 0.92 24.09 -6.25
N HIS A 278 1.40 22.90 -5.81
CA HIS A 278 1.56 21.75 -6.70
C HIS A 278 0.21 21.27 -7.25
N LEU A 279 -0.82 21.12 -6.40
CA LEU A 279 -2.15 20.66 -6.82
C LEU A 279 -2.84 21.64 -7.80
N GLU A 280 -2.71 22.94 -7.58
CA GLU A 280 -3.24 23.95 -8.50
C GLU A 280 -2.58 23.86 -9.90
N ARG A 281 -1.27 23.70 -9.95
CA ARG A 281 -0.51 23.52 -11.19
C ARG A 281 -0.77 22.15 -11.82
N PHE A 282 -0.92 21.09 -10.99
CA PHE A 282 -1.24 19.74 -11.44
C PHE A 282 -2.56 19.69 -12.20
N ARG A 283 -3.64 20.26 -11.63
CA ARG A 283 -4.96 20.33 -12.27
C ARG A 283 -4.90 21.01 -13.63
N ARG A 284 -4.04 22.03 -13.78
CA ARG A 284 -3.85 22.77 -15.02
C ARG A 284 -2.88 22.09 -15.99
N GLY A 285 -2.29 20.95 -15.62
CA GLY A 285 -1.22 20.31 -16.40
C GLY A 285 0.02 21.19 -16.58
N ALA A 286 0.25 22.11 -15.63
CA ALA A 286 1.37 23.05 -15.63
C ALA A 286 2.51 22.63 -14.68
N LEU A 287 2.31 21.56 -13.90
CA LEU A 287 3.35 20.94 -13.08
C LEU A 287 4.02 19.83 -13.90
N THR A 288 5.31 19.92 -14.09
CA THR A 288 6.05 18.96 -14.89
C THR A 288 6.63 17.82 -14.07
N ASN A 289 6.85 16.66 -14.72
CA ASN A 289 7.52 15.52 -14.08
C ASN A 289 8.92 15.89 -13.60
N GLN A 290 9.67 16.66 -14.40
CA GLN A 290 11.03 17.06 -14.07
C GLN A 290 11.11 17.95 -12.81
N GLU A 291 10.15 18.86 -12.62
CA GLU A 291 10.09 19.70 -11.41
C GLU A 291 9.86 18.85 -10.16
N VAL A 292 8.86 17.95 -10.20
CA VAL A 292 8.55 17.07 -9.07
C VAL A 292 9.71 16.13 -8.76
N PHE A 293 10.32 15.53 -9.79
CA PHE A 293 11.46 14.64 -9.61
C PHE A 293 12.71 15.39 -9.10
N GLY A 294 12.97 16.60 -9.59
CA GLY A 294 14.07 17.48 -9.14
C GLY A 294 13.90 17.92 -7.68
N ASP A 295 12.65 18.10 -7.24
CA ASP A 295 12.30 18.37 -5.84
C ASP A 295 12.25 17.09 -4.96
N GLN A 296 12.87 16.01 -5.43
CA GLN A 296 12.94 14.71 -4.77
C GLN A 296 11.60 13.96 -4.65
N GLY A 297 10.55 14.37 -5.37
CA GLY A 297 9.34 13.61 -5.55
C GLY A 297 9.51 12.44 -6.53
N HIS A 298 8.45 11.69 -6.77
CA HIS A 298 8.46 10.56 -7.71
C HIS A 298 8.13 11.02 -9.12
N GLY A 299 7.15 11.91 -9.27
CA GLY A 299 6.78 12.45 -10.55
C GLY A 299 5.38 13.05 -10.61
N CYS A 300 5.06 13.56 -11.80
CA CYS A 300 3.78 14.16 -12.15
C CYS A 300 3.49 13.93 -13.61
N GLN A 301 2.29 13.46 -13.94
CA GLN A 301 1.82 13.35 -15.32
C GLN A 301 0.33 13.66 -15.40
N VAL A 302 -0.04 14.46 -16.36
CA VAL A 302 -1.44 14.76 -16.73
C VAL A 302 -1.62 14.42 -18.20
N LEU A 303 -2.68 13.69 -18.53
CA LEU A 303 -2.98 13.34 -19.92
C LEU A 303 -3.31 14.57 -20.76
N PRO A 304 -2.91 14.61 -22.04
CA PRO A 304 -3.44 15.56 -22.99
C PRO A 304 -4.98 15.51 -23.00
N GLY A 305 -5.62 16.66 -23.06
CA GLY A 305 -7.08 16.75 -23.05
C GLY A 305 -7.72 16.68 -21.66
N ALA A 306 -6.96 16.55 -20.57
CA ALA A 306 -7.53 16.56 -19.22
C ALA A 306 -8.29 17.86 -18.91
N LYS A 307 -7.80 18.99 -19.36
CA LYS A 307 -8.44 20.32 -19.17
C LYS A 307 -9.80 20.44 -19.85
N GLU A 308 -9.93 19.84 -21.04
CA GLU A 308 -11.16 19.81 -21.81
C GLU A 308 -12.22 18.91 -21.15
N GLN A 309 -11.78 17.97 -20.33
CA GLN A 309 -12.68 17.09 -19.60
C GLN A 309 -13.24 17.73 -18.33
N SER A 310 -12.40 18.41 -17.56
CA SER A 310 -12.80 19.06 -16.31
C SER A 310 -11.68 19.94 -15.76
N ALA A 311 -12.02 20.92 -14.93
CA ALA A 311 -11.09 21.66 -14.11
C ALA A 311 -10.57 20.85 -12.90
N PHE A 312 -11.23 19.71 -12.55
CA PHE A 312 -10.94 18.87 -11.38
C PHE A 312 -10.88 19.65 -10.05
N GLU A 313 -11.67 20.73 -9.96
CA GLU A 313 -11.68 21.65 -8.80
C GLU A 313 -12.13 21.00 -7.49
N PRO A 314 -13.17 20.13 -7.47
CA PRO A 314 -13.50 19.43 -6.24
C PRO A 314 -12.30 18.67 -5.69
N LEU A 315 -11.95 18.93 -4.41
CA LEU A 315 -10.81 18.33 -3.74
C LEU A 315 -11.28 17.43 -2.61
N THR A 316 -10.83 16.19 -2.63
CA THR A 316 -11.00 15.24 -1.52
C THR A 316 -9.62 14.83 -0.97
N VAL A 317 -9.51 14.80 0.36
CA VAL A 317 -8.26 14.49 1.06
C VAL A 317 -8.49 13.31 2.01
N THR A 318 -7.62 12.31 1.92
CA THR A 318 -7.58 11.13 2.79
C THR A 318 -6.17 10.90 3.33
N GLY A 319 -5.99 9.87 4.13
CA GLY A 319 -4.71 9.44 4.67
C GLY A 319 -4.40 9.96 6.07
N PRO A 320 -3.50 9.25 6.80
CA PRO A 320 -3.24 9.49 8.22
C PRO A 320 -2.67 10.88 8.54
N ASN A 321 -1.98 11.52 7.58
CA ASN A 321 -1.43 12.87 7.77
C ASN A 321 -2.35 14.01 7.30
N ARG A 322 -3.57 13.72 6.84
CA ARG A 322 -4.50 14.75 6.30
C ARG A 322 -4.73 15.92 7.24
N ALA A 323 -4.73 15.70 8.56
CA ALA A 323 -4.94 16.75 9.55
C ALA A 323 -3.87 17.86 9.51
N ARG A 324 -2.62 17.53 9.15
CA ARG A 324 -1.54 18.49 8.96
C ARG A 324 -1.77 19.43 7.78
N PHE A 325 -2.62 19.02 6.85
CA PHE A 325 -2.88 19.70 5.58
C PHE A 325 -4.30 20.28 5.48
N GLN A 326 -4.96 20.55 6.61
CA GLN A 326 -6.32 21.13 6.63
C GLN A 326 -6.42 22.46 5.86
N ARG A 327 -5.33 23.24 5.80
CA ARG A 327 -5.27 24.49 5.03
C ARG A 327 -5.37 24.31 3.50
N LEU A 328 -5.25 23.10 2.98
CA LEU A 328 -5.53 22.85 1.56
C LEU A 328 -6.99 23.17 1.20
N GLY A 329 -7.88 23.15 2.19
CA GLY A 329 -9.32 23.10 1.93
C GLY A 329 -9.72 21.74 1.32
N GLY A 330 -10.98 21.60 1.01
CA GLY A 330 -11.50 20.36 0.44
C GLY A 330 -12.14 19.44 1.48
N HIS A 331 -12.79 18.41 0.96
CA HIS A 331 -13.52 17.43 1.76
C HIS A 331 -12.56 16.42 2.40
N MET A 332 -12.69 16.20 3.70
CA MET A 332 -11.91 15.19 4.44
C MET A 332 -12.62 13.83 4.36
N ALA A 333 -12.28 13.02 3.36
CA ALA A 333 -12.93 11.75 3.12
C ALA A 333 -12.83 10.79 4.32
N ALA A 334 -13.98 10.19 4.63
CA ALA A 334 -14.08 9.11 5.61
C ALA A 334 -15.14 8.11 5.11
N PRO A 335 -14.83 7.31 4.08
CA PRO A 335 -15.78 6.36 3.54
C PRO A 335 -16.27 5.42 4.64
N PHE A 336 -17.58 5.18 4.70
CA PHE A 336 -18.22 4.40 5.76
C PHE A 336 -17.86 4.86 7.19
N GLY A 337 -17.58 6.16 7.37
CA GLY A 337 -17.21 6.77 8.65
C GLY A 337 -15.78 6.50 9.14
N ASP A 338 -14.94 5.78 8.37
CA ASP A 338 -13.60 5.36 8.81
C ASP A 338 -12.53 5.68 7.75
N MET A 339 -11.74 6.73 8.02
CA MET A 339 -10.65 7.14 7.13
C MET A 339 -9.50 6.14 7.11
N MET A 340 -9.19 5.49 8.23
CA MET A 340 -8.04 4.57 8.29
C MET A 340 -8.24 3.36 7.38
N LEU A 341 -9.47 2.90 7.22
CA LEU A 341 -9.83 1.75 6.39
C LEU A 341 -9.99 2.09 4.88
N THR A 342 -9.66 3.32 4.47
CA THR A 342 -9.84 3.76 3.08
C THR A 342 -9.16 2.82 2.07
N GLY A 343 -7.92 2.38 2.33
CA GLY A 343 -7.23 1.42 1.46
C GLY A 343 -7.88 0.03 1.44
N CYS A 344 -8.39 -0.44 2.59
CA CYS A 344 -9.13 -1.69 2.66
C CYS A 344 -10.43 -1.64 1.84
N PHE A 345 -11.17 -0.54 1.92
CA PHE A 345 -12.39 -0.35 1.12
C PHE A 345 -12.06 -0.31 -0.38
N GLY A 346 -10.95 0.34 -0.74
CA GLY A 346 -10.46 0.36 -2.12
C GLY A 346 -10.07 -1.02 -2.65
N LEU A 347 -9.45 -1.89 -1.83
CA LEU A 347 -9.16 -3.28 -2.19
C LEU A 347 -10.44 -4.08 -2.47
N VAL A 348 -11.46 -3.95 -1.62
CA VAL A 348 -12.76 -4.60 -1.84
C VAL A 348 -13.40 -4.10 -3.13
N GLU A 349 -13.38 -2.79 -3.37
CA GLU A 349 -13.92 -2.20 -4.61
C GLU A 349 -13.15 -2.66 -5.86
N ALA A 350 -11.81 -2.72 -5.79
CA ALA A 350 -10.98 -3.21 -6.90
C ALA A 350 -11.33 -4.66 -7.28
N LEU A 351 -11.53 -5.54 -6.30
CA LEU A 351 -12.00 -6.91 -6.52
C LEU A 351 -13.37 -6.92 -7.19
N ASN A 352 -14.33 -6.14 -6.68
CA ASN A 352 -15.69 -6.03 -7.23
C ASN A 352 -15.67 -5.55 -8.69
N LEU A 353 -14.88 -4.53 -9.01
CA LEU A 353 -14.73 -4.02 -10.37
C LEU A 353 -14.15 -5.09 -11.31
N LYS A 354 -13.13 -5.81 -10.86
CA LYS A 354 -12.47 -6.87 -11.64
C LYS A 354 -13.43 -8.02 -11.95
N TRP A 355 -14.28 -8.45 -11.00
CA TRP A 355 -15.29 -9.48 -11.23
C TRP A 355 -16.43 -9.01 -12.14
N LYS A 356 -16.93 -7.81 -11.96
CA LYS A 356 -17.96 -7.23 -12.86
C LYS A 356 -17.47 -7.22 -14.32
N ARG A 357 -16.18 -6.94 -14.56
CA ARG A 357 -15.59 -6.99 -15.91
C ARG A 357 -15.47 -8.41 -16.43
N SER A 358 -15.01 -9.36 -15.61
CA SER A 358 -14.91 -10.76 -15.99
C SER A 358 -16.26 -11.31 -16.45
N PHE A 359 -17.34 -11.02 -15.72
CA PHE A 359 -18.71 -11.42 -16.11
C PHE A 359 -19.20 -10.74 -17.38
N ARG A 360 -18.86 -9.46 -17.63
CA ARG A 360 -19.21 -8.76 -18.88
C ARG A 360 -18.53 -9.36 -20.10
N ASN A 361 -17.28 -9.78 -19.97
CA ASN A 361 -16.51 -10.40 -21.06
C ASN A 361 -16.98 -11.82 -21.39
N LEU A 362 -17.57 -12.54 -20.43
CA LEU A 362 -18.16 -13.87 -20.67
C LEU A 362 -19.54 -13.81 -21.36
N LYS A 363 -20.19 -12.63 -21.40
CA LYS A 363 -21.49 -12.41 -22.07
C LYS A 363 -21.35 -11.84 -23.49
N ARG A 364 -20.16 -11.63 -23.98
CA ARG A 364 -19.83 -11.26 -25.36
C ARG A 364 -19.23 -12.44 -26.09
#